data_f85dd53316f9a19babc71ff514b228d6
#
_entry.id   f85dd53316f9a19babc71ff514b228d6
#
_cell.length_a   1.000
_cell.length_b   1.000
_cell.length_c   1.000
_cell.angle_alpha   90.00
_cell.angle_beta   90.00
_cell.angle_gamma   90.00
#
_symmetry.space_group_name_H-M   'P 1'
#
loop_
_entity.id
_entity.type
_entity.pdbx_description
1 polymer ?
#
loop_
_entity_poly.entity_id
_entity_poly.type
_entity_poly.pdbx_seq_one_letter_code
_entity_poly.pdbx_strand_id
1 'polypeptide(L)'
;VKKPVILLTVLILVILMTVPGFAANGQYYSGYWGVTSNALIAVNGKVLTLERNPVIIEGRILVPARTTFQVLGVTTEWYSSSGVVKMVKGNKAVKMTVGSKVAHSGGSVKYMEAPPILVNGTVMVPMRFVAETFGENVGWDAKNEMAYIGNKPAEIPSRSGLKSNRTYKVVIDAGHGGSQSGAVYGGVKEKDLNLDIAKRLNTLLKAEGIKTYMTREKDITVGLYTRSDLANKEKADLFVSIHNNAGNSKTSGSMTLYHPDSGKKKGNLTAYEFAQIVQKNLNKTLGSKNMGVIQRPNLAVLRTTNMPAVIAEIGYMSNSAELAKLKTDSYRQKAAEALRDAVIESLEKMYK
;
A
#
# COMPACT_ATOMS: atom_id res chain seq x y z
N VAL A 1 27.04 -27.95 56.90
CA VAL A 1 26.84 -28.43 55.54
C VAL A 1 25.88 -27.45 54.87
N LYS A 2 26.41 -26.52 54.03
CA LYS A 2 25.63 -25.55 53.25
C LYS A 2 25.23 -26.20 51.93
N LYS A 3 23.95 -26.29 51.61
CA LYS A 3 23.43 -26.74 50.34
C LYS A 3 23.55 -25.60 49.31
N PRO A 4 24.01 -25.86 48.07
CA PRO A 4 24.04 -24.84 47.03
C PRO A 4 22.63 -24.59 46.47
N VAL A 5 22.26 -23.31 46.35
CA VAL A 5 21.09 -22.87 45.62
C VAL A 5 21.43 -22.89 44.15
N ILE A 6 20.82 -23.77 43.39
CA ILE A 6 20.93 -23.82 41.93
C ILE A 6 19.96 -22.79 41.38
N LEU A 7 20.50 -21.69 40.86
CA LEU A 7 19.76 -20.68 40.14
C LEU A 7 19.42 -21.20 38.72
N LEU A 8 18.20 -21.64 38.52
CA LEU A 8 17.73 -22.12 37.20
C LEU A 8 17.41 -20.90 36.34
N THR A 9 18.34 -20.47 35.50
CA THR A 9 18.11 -19.47 34.47
C THR A 9 17.29 -20.11 33.37
N VAL A 10 16.00 -19.80 33.35
CA VAL A 10 15.10 -20.17 32.22
C VAL A 10 15.44 -19.27 31.04
N LEU A 11 16.21 -19.83 30.11
CA LEU A 11 16.44 -19.21 28.81
C LEU A 11 15.15 -19.37 27.98
N ILE A 12 14.32 -18.31 27.93
CA ILE A 12 13.16 -18.27 27.03
C ILE A 12 13.69 -18.11 25.61
N LEU A 13 13.81 -19.25 24.92
CA LEU A 13 14.07 -19.29 23.48
C LEU A 13 12.81 -18.85 22.76
N VAL A 14 12.75 -17.56 22.38
CA VAL A 14 11.69 -17.05 21.48
C VAL A 14 11.96 -17.66 20.11
N ILE A 15 11.29 -18.76 19.81
CA ILE A 15 11.23 -19.31 18.45
C ILE A 15 10.36 -18.33 17.65
N LEU A 16 11.00 -17.44 16.91
CA LEU A 16 10.39 -16.69 15.82
C LEU A 16 9.97 -17.70 14.75
N MET A 17 8.75 -18.20 14.84
CA MET A 17 8.12 -18.84 13.70
C MET A 17 7.90 -17.74 12.64
N THR A 18 8.78 -17.70 11.66
CA THR A 18 8.60 -16.94 10.44
C THR A 18 7.44 -17.53 9.65
N VAL A 19 6.25 -17.00 9.84
CA VAL A 19 5.14 -17.23 8.93
C VAL A 19 5.50 -16.49 7.64
N PRO A 20 5.72 -17.17 6.51
CA PRO A 20 6.05 -16.46 5.27
C PRO A 20 4.81 -15.74 4.77
N GLY A 21 4.80 -14.42 4.82
CA GLY A 21 3.74 -13.58 4.24
C GLY A 21 3.39 -12.27 4.95
N PHE A 22 3.94 -11.98 6.13
CA PHE A 22 3.59 -10.79 6.91
C PHE A 22 4.81 -9.98 7.34
N ALA A 23 5.52 -9.33 6.43
CA ALA A 23 6.60 -8.46 6.86
C ALA A 23 6.96 -7.38 5.85
N ALA A 24 6.15 -6.34 5.67
CA ALA A 24 6.65 -5.14 5.00
C ALA A 24 6.15 -3.81 5.57
N ASN A 25 5.03 -3.72 6.30
CA ASN A 25 4.45 -2.46 6.78
C ASN A 25 4.07 -2.48 8.27
N GLY A 26 4.77 -3.28 9.08
CA GLY A 26 4.53 -3.34 10.52
C GLY A 26 5.41 -2.35 11.28
N GLN A 27 4.85 -1.74 12.33
CA GLN A 27 5.57 -0.91 13.29
C GLN A 27 4.99 -1.06 14.69
N TYR A 28 5.73 -0.64 15.71
CA TYR A 28 5.22 -0.62 17.07
C TYR A 28 4.34 0.62 17.31
N TYR A 29 3.16 0.35 17.87
CA TYR A 29 2.20 1.36 18.32
C TYR A 29 1.91 1.14 19.79
N SER A 30 2.28 2.06 20.66
CA SER A 30 2.02 1.95 22.11
C SER A 30 2.40 0.58 22.70
N GLY A 31 3.54 0.01 22.25
CA GLY A 31 4.03 -1.29 22.72
C GLY A 31 3.51 -2.52 21.97
N TYR A 32 2.63 -2.34 21.00
CA TYR A 32 2.06 -3.44 20.18
C TYR A 32 2.55 -3.38 18.74
N TRP A 33 2.89 -4.56 18.19
CA TRP A 33 3.23 -4.67 16.78
C TRP A 33 1.97 -4.62 15.93
N GLY A 34 1.90 -3.68 15.00
CA GLY A 34 0.77 -3.50 14.10
C GLY A 34 1.21 -3.39 12.64
N VAL A 35 0.33 -3.82 11.74
CA VAL A 35 0.52 -3.74 10.29
C VAL A 35 -0.54 -2.83 9.70
N THR A 36 -0.13 -1.84 8.92
CA THR A 36 -1.07 -1.01 8.16
C THR A 36 -1.81 -1.87 7.13
N SER A 37 -3.14 -1.78 7.13
CA SER A 37 -4.03 -2.55 6.26
C SER A 37 -4.66 -1.66 5.20
N ASN A 38 -4.82 -2.20 3.99
CA ASN A 38 -5.59 -1.57 2.92
C ASN A 38 -7.06 -2.03 2.92
N ALA A 39 -7.53 -2.68 3.99
CA ALA A 39 -8.93 -3.11 4.09
C ALA A 39 -9.89 -1.93 3.91
N LEU A 40 -10.93 -2.13 3.14
CA LEU A 40 -12.05 -1.19 3.06
C LEU A 40 -12.81 -1.21 4.38
N ILE A 41 -13.30 -0.05 4.77
CA ILE A 41 -14.21 0.06 5.90
C ILE A 41 -15.54 0.61 5.42
N ALA A 42 -16.61 -0.10 5.70
CA ALA A 42 -17.96 0.34 5.36
C ALA A 42 -18.85 0.42 6.61
N VAL A 43 -19.80 1.36 6.58
CA VAL A 43 -20.80 1.53 7.64
C VAL A 43 -22.16 1.71 6.99
N ASN A 44 -23.12 0.89 7.39
CA ASN A 44 -24.51 0.92 6.89
C ASN A 44 -24.61 0.98 5.36
N GLY A 45 -23.87 0.10 4.68
CA GLY A 45 -23.89 0.01 3.22
C GLY A 45 -23.06 1.05 2.46
N LYS A 46 -22.32 1.92 3.16
CA LYS A 46 -21.49 2.96 2.55
C LYS A 46 -20.02 2.77 2.90
N VAL A 47 -19.15 2.66 1.88
CA VAL A 47 -17.70 2.65 2.07
C VAL A 47 -17.22 4.03 2.50
N LEU A 48 -16.37 4.08 3.52
CA LEU A 48 -15.85 5.32 4.10
C LEU A 48 -14.50 5.71 3.50
N THR A 49 -14.31 7.01 3.30
CA THR A 49 -12.97 7.59 3.11
C THR A 49 -12.39 7.90 4.47
N LEU A 50 -11.30 7.21 4.83
CA LEU A 50 -10.65 7.37 6.11
C LEU A 50 -9.44 8.29 5.99
N GLU A 51 -9.19 9.14 7.01
CA GLU A 51 -8.00 9.99 7.11
C GLU A 51 -6.72 9.18 7.40
N ARG A 52 -6.86 7.93 7.84
CA ARG A 52 -5.79 6.97 8.09
C ARG A 52 -6.23 5.57 7.70
N ASN A 53 -5.33 4.83 7.08
CA ASN A 53 -5.57 3.41 6.80
C ASN A 53 -5.79 2.63 8.09
N PRO A 54 -6.63 1.59 8.07
CA PRO A 54 -6.78 0.68 9.20
C PRO A 54 -5.43 0.07 9.61
N VAL A 55 -5.31 -0.31 10.87
CA VAL A 55 -4.14 -1.03 11.40
C VAL A 55 -4.60 -2.37 11.95
N ILE A 56 -3.86 -3.43 11.67
CA ILE A 56 -4.11 -4.75 12.24
C ILE A 56 -3.15 -4.97 13.41
N ILE A 57 -3.69 -5.21 14.60
CA ILE A 57 -2.96 -5.59 15.81
C ILE A 57 -3.57 -6.90 16.31
N GLU A 58 -2.75 -7.92 16.52
CA GLU A 58 -3.18 -9.24 17.01
C GLU A 58 -4.40 -9.81 16.25
N GLY A 59 -4.42 -9.61 14.92
CA GLY A 59 -5.50 -10.06 14.05
C GLY A 59 -6.79 -9.23 14.15
N ARG A 60 -6.78 -8.10 14.83
CA ARG A 60 -7.95 -7.20 14.97
C ARG A 60 -7.74 -5.91 14.18
N ILE A 61 -8.77 -5.51 13.44
CA ILE A 61 -8.77 -4.27 12.66
C ILE A 61 -9.08 -3.10 13.58
N LEU A 62 -8.15 -2.15 13.62
CA LEU A 62 -8.31 -0.85 14.27
C LEU A 62 -8.57 0.21 13.20
N VAL A 63 -9.50 1.10 13.50
CA VAL A 63 -9.96 2.16 12.59
C VAL A 63 -9.95 3.52 13.27
N PRO A 64 -9.84 4.63 12.52
CA PRO A 64 -9.98 5.98 13.06
C PRO A 64 -11.30 6.12 13.83
N ALA A 65 -11.20 6.43 15.12
CA ALA A 65 -12.36 6.42 16.03
C ALA A 65 -13.46 7.40 15.60
N ARG A 66 -13.07 8.64 15.26
CA ARG A 66 -14.05 9.70 14.91
C ARG A 66 -14.68 9.41 13.55
N THR A 67 -13.90 9.33 12.49
CA THR A 67 -14.40 9.19 11.11
C THR A 67 -15.24 7.94 10.93
N THR A 68 -14.88 6.82 11.58
CA THR A 68 -15.63 5.57 11.42
C THR A 68 -16.95 5.60 12.17
N PHE A 69 -17.00 6.13 13.38
CA PHE A 69 -18.17 5.97 14.25
C PHE A 69 -19.13 7.17 14.26
N GLN A 70 -18.71 8.35 13.78
CA GLN A 70 -19.62 9.50 13.65
C GLN A 70 -20.83 9.21 12.72
N VAL A 71 -20.65 8.38 11.69
CA VAL A 71 -21.74 7.96 10.78
C VAL A 71 -22.81 7.12 11.48
N LEU A 72 -22.50 6.56 12.65
CA LEU A 72 -23.43 5.84 13.52
C LEU A 72 -24.03 6.74 14.60
N GLY A 73 -23.77 8.04 14.58
CA GLY A 73 -24.19 8.98 15.60
C GLY A 73 -23.38 8.89 16.91
N VAL A 74 -22.17 8.31 16.83
CA VAL A 74 -21.27 8.23 18.00
C VAL A 74 -20.43 9.50 18.09
N THR A 75 -20.47 10.16 19.24
CA THR A 75 -19.56 11.26 19.59
C THR A 75 -18.27 10.71 20.15
N THR A 76 -17.13 11.24 19.70
CA THR A 76 -15.79 10.83 20.16
C THR A 76 -15.06 12.00 20.79
N GLU A 77 -14.68 11.87 22.06
CA GLU A 77 -13.88 12.80 22.84
C GLU A 77 -12.50 12.20 23.10
N TRP A 78 -11.45 12.97 22.85
CA TRP A 78 -10.06 12.56 23.11
C TRP A 78 -9.43 13.42 24.20
N TYR A 79 -8.95 12.80 25.27
CA TYR A 79 -8.27 13.42 26.40
C TYR A 79 -6.79 13.11 26.33
N SER A 80 -6.02 13.99 25.68
CA SER A 80 -4.61 13.76 25.37
C SER A 80 -3.72 13.63 26.62
N SER A 81 -4.02 14.35 27.71
CA SER A 81 -3.27 14.29 28.97
C SER A 81 -3.35 12.94 29.68
N SER A 82 -4.48 12.24 29.55
CA SER A 82 -4.70 10.92 30.17
C SER A 82 -4.62 9.76 29.18
N GLY A 83 -4.50 10.03 27.90
CA GLY A 83 -4.52 9.00 26.84
C GLY A 83 -5.87 8.28 26.73
N VAL A 84 -6.97 8.93 27.15
CA VAL A 84 -8.31 8.33 27.18
C VAL A 84 -9.12 8.78 25.97
N VAL A 85 -9.75 7.83 25.29
CA VAL A 85 -10.81 8.09 24.31
C VAL A 85 -12.15 7.68 24.93
N LYS A 86 -13.12 8.62 24.92
CA LYS A 86 -14.50 8.39 25.33
C LYS A 86 -15.39 8.46 24.10
N MET A 87 -16.24 7.46 23.93
CA MET A 87 -17.19 7.40 22.83
C MET A 87 -18.60 7.22 23.39
N VAL A 88 -19.57 7.96 22.83
CA VAL A 88 -20.94 8.04 23.37
C VAL A 88 -21.96 7.95 22.23
N LYS A 89 -23.02 7.13 22.43
CA LYS A 89 -24.19 7.05 21.55
C LYS A 89 -25.44 6.88 22.43
N GLY A 90 -26.28 7.90 22.47
CA GLY A 90 -27.46 7.92 23.37
C GLY A 90 -27.05 7.75 24.83
N ASN A 91 -27.59 6.75 25.51
CA ASN A 91 -27.29 6.42 26.91
C ASN A 91 -26.09 5.45 27.05
N LYS A 92 -25.49 5.00 25.97
CA LYS A 92 -24.31 4.11 25.99
C LYS A 92 -23.03 4.93 25.90
N ALA A 93 -22.06 4.58 26.73
CA ALA A 93 -20.72 5.17 26.69
C ALA A 93 -19.64 4.11 26.89
N VAL A 94 -18.50 4.29 26.22
CA VAL A 94 -17.30 3.48 26.44
C VAL A 94 -16.08 4.40 26.61
N LYS A 95 -15.25 4.10 27.59
CA LYS A 95 -13.96 4.74 27.83
C LYS A 95 -12.85 3.72 27.63
N MET A 96 -11.85 4.07 26.85
CA MET A 96 -10.70 3.23 26.53
C MET A 96 -9.42 4.06 26.68
N THR A 97 -8.35 3.44 27.16
CA THR A 97 -7.04 4.11 27.27
C THR A 97 -6.10 3.56 26.19
N VAL A 98 -5.40 4.44 25.49
CA VAL A 98 -4.40 4.06 24.49
C VAL A 98 -3.34 3.13 25.11
N GLY A 99 -3.06 2.00 24.45
CA GLY A 99 -2.13 0.98 24.93
C GLY A 99 -2.71 0.01 25.96
N SER A 100 -3.96 0.20 26.43
CA SER A 100 -4.60 -0.71 27.39
C SER A 100 -5.68 -1.54 26.72
N LYS A 101 -5.74 -2.83 27.04
CA LYS A 101 -6.84 -3.73 26.65
C LYS A 101 -8.06 -3.65 27.55
N VAL A 102 -8.04 -2.78 28.56
CA VAL A 102 -9.17 -2.57 29.47
C VAL A 102 -10.02 -1.40 29.01
N ALA A 103 -11.33 -1.60 28.94
CA ALA A 103 -12.33 -0.59 28.65
C ALA A 103 -13.38 -0.53 29.76
N HIS A 104 -14.03 0.62 29.91
CA HIS A 104 -15.14 0.82 30.86
C HIS A 104 -16.40 1.19 30.09
N SER A 105 -17.46 0.42 30.25
CA SER A 105 -18.76 0.66 29.59
C SER A 105 -19.92 0.26 30.51
N GLY A 106 -20.91 1.14 30.65
CA GLY A 106 -22.11 0.86 31.46
C GLY A 106 -21.82 0.50 32.90
N GLY A 107 -20.79 1.11 33.53
CA GLY A 107 -20.38 0.80 34.90
C GLY A 107 -19.57 -0.50 35.06
N SER A 108 -19.34 -1.23 33.98
CA SER A 108 -18.62 -2.52 33.97
C SER A 108 -17.26 -2.40 33.27
N VAL A 109 -16.31 -3.24 33.71
CA VAL A 109 -15.04 -3.45 33.06
C VAL A 109 -15.22 -4.44 31.90
N LYS A 110 -14.66 -4.11 30.74
CA LYS A 110 -14.65 -4.95 29.53
C LYS A 110 -13.20 -5.15 29.07
N TYR A 111 -12.92 -6.28 28.45
CA TYR A 111 -11.60 -6.59 27.91
C TYR A 111 -11.66 -6.59 26.38
N MET A 112 -10.72 -5.88 25.76
CA MET A 112 -10.53 -5.80 24.32
C MET A 112 -9.46 -6.79 23.87
N GLU A 113 -9.62 -7.37 22.70
CA GLU A 113 -8.60 -8.28 22.11
C GLU A 113 -7.36 -7.50 21.63
N ALA A 114 -7.54 -6.25 21.19
CA ALA A 114 -6.47 -5.32 20.85
C ALA A 114 -6.71 -3.96 21.53
N PRO A 115 -5.68 -3.23 21.97
CA PRO A 115 -5.83 -1.92 22.60
C PRO A 115 -6.07 -0.82 21.56
N PRO A 116 -6.68 0.31 21.93
CA PRO A 116 -6.60 1.53 21.13
C PRO A 116 -5.14 2.00 21.01
N ILE A 117 -4.82 2.62 19.89
CA ILE A 117 -3.49 3.17 19.62
C ILE A 117 -3.59 4.60 19.08
N LEU A 118 -2.47 5.33 19.14
CA LEU A 118 -2.33 6.65 18.51
C LEU A 118 -1.42 6.53 17.27
N VAL A 119 -1.93 6.91 16.11
CA VAL A 119 -1.17 6.87 14.84
C VAL A 119 -1.11 8.29 14.29
N ASN A 120 0.05 8.93 14.39
CA ASN A 120 0.26 10.31 13.90
C ASN A 120 -0.86 11.27 14.33
N GLY A 121 -1.22 11.26 15.60
CA GLY A 121 -2.26 12.11 16.18
C GLY A 121 -3.71 11.62 16.02
N THR A 122 -3.93 10.53 15.27
CA THR A 122 -5.27 9.93 15.12
C THR A 122 -5.44 8.77 16.09
N VAL A 123 -6.51 8.79 16.88
CA VAL A 123 -6.89 7.68 17.76
C VAL A 123 -7.52 6.58 16.95
N MET A 124 -6.91 5.39 16.96
CA MET A 124 -7.42 4.19 16.33
C MET A 124 -8.00 3.26 17.39
N VAL A 125 -9.20 2.72 17.15
CA VAL A 125 -9.89 1.84 18.08
C VAL A 125 -10.24 0.50 17.47
N PRO A 126 -10.33 -0.60 18.26
CA PRO A 126 -10.75 -1.90 17.75
C PRO A 126 -12.18 -1.83 17.21
N MET A 127 -12.32 -1.94 15.88
CA MET A 127 -13.59 -1.70 15.18
C MET A 127 -14.73 -2.56 15.72
N ARG A 128 -14.50 -3.87 15.86
CA ARG A 128 -15.52 -4.82 16.33
C ARG A 128 -15.97 -4.51 17.76
N PHE A 129 -15.04 -4.35 18.67
CA PHE A 129 -15.35 -4.08 20.06
C PHE A 129 -16.22 -2.83 20.24
N VAL A 130 -15.85 -1.74 19.56
CA VAL A 130 -16.61 -0.48 19.66
C VAL A 130 -17.98 -0.61 19.01
N ALA A 131 -18.07 -1.20 17.82
CA ALA A 131 -19.34 -1.40 17.12
C ALA A 131 -20.33 -2.24 17.97
N GLU A 132 -19.89 -3.39 18.46
CA GLU A 132 -20.71 -4.29 19.29
C GLU A 132 -21.11 -3.64 20.63
N THR A 133 -20.26 -2.80 21.22
CA THR A 133 -20.62 -2.03 22.44
C THR A 133 -21.82 -1.11 22.19
N PHE A 134 -21.94 -0.56 20.98
CA PHE A 134 -23.08 0.27 20.59
C PHE A 134 -24.25 -0.51 19.97
N GLY A 135 -24.14 -1.84 19.89
CA GLY A 135 -25.19 -2.72 19.41
C GLY A 135 -25.22 -2.92 17.91
N GLU A 136 -24.10 -2.63 17.25
CA GLU A 136 -23.96 -2.80 15.81
C GLU A 136 -23.28 -4.14 15.47
N ASN A 137 -23.72 -4.79 14.40
CA ASN A 137 -23.08 -6.01 13.86
C ASN A 137 -21.85 -5.67 13.03
N VAL A 138 -20.84 -6.54 13.06
CA VAL A 138 -19.62 -6.41 12.25
C VAL A 138 -19.39 -7.66 11.42
N GLY A 139 -19.16 -7.45 10.12
CA GLY A 139 -18.83 -8.52 9.19
C GLY A 139 -17.52 -8.28 8.44
N TRP A 140 -17.08 -9.34 7.76
CA TRP A 140 -15.93 -9.33 6.87
C TRP A 140 -16.28 -9.87 5.51
N ASP A 141 -15.97 -9.12 4.45
CA ASP A 141 -16.05 -9.55 3.07
C ASP A 141 -14.65 -9.91 2.56
N ALA A 142 -14.33 -11.20 2.56
CA ALA A 142 -13.01 -11.67 2.17
C ALA A 142 -12.71 -11.42 0.68
N LYS A 143 -13.72 -11.41 -0.19
CA LYS A 143 -13.56 -11.17 -1.63
C LYS A 143 -13.07 -9.73 -1.89
N ASN A 144 -13.56 -8.79 -1.12
CA ASN A 144 -13.29 -7.37 -1.30
C ASN A 144 -12.36 -6.80 -0.22
N GLU A 145 -11.82 -7.66 0.64
CA GLU A 145 -10.98 -7.26 1.79
C GLU A 145 -11.61 -6.10 2.57
N MET A 146 -12.90 -6.25 2.92
CA MET A 146 -13.68 -5.18 3.52
C MET A 146 -14.27 -5.59 4.88
N ALA A 147 -14.01 -4.80 5.91
CA ALA A 147 -14.75 -4.86 7.16
C ALA A 147 -15.95 -3.91 7.11
N TYR A 148 -17.12 -4.35 7.59
CA TYR A 148 -18.29 -3.50 7.58
C TYR A 148 -19.05 -3.57 8.93
N ILE A 149 -19.69 -2.43 9.26
CA ILE A 149 -20.58 -2.29 10.41
C ILE A 149 -22.01 -2.13 9.87
N GLY A 150 -22.96 -2.90 10.42
CA GLY A 150 -24.34 -2.92 9.95
C GLY A 150 -24.48 -3.62 8.61
N ASN A 151 -25.18 -3.00 7.65
CA ASN A 151 -25.40 -3.58 6.35
C ASN A 151 -24.14 -3.58 5.48
N LYS A 152 -23.88 -4.70 4.81
CA LYS A 152 -22.87 -4.78 3.76
C LYS A 152 -23.28 -3.92 2.57
N PRO A 153 -22.37 -3.14 1.94
CA PRO A 153 -22.65 -2.42 0.70
C PRO A 153 -23.15 -3.38 -0.40
N ALA A 154 -24.26 -3.01 -1.07
CA ALA A 154 -24.75 -3.73 -2.24
C ALA A 154 -23.79 -3.58 -3.42
N GLU A 155 -23.20 -2.40 -3.55
CA GLU A 155 -22.13 -2.10 -4.49
C GLU A 155 -20.94 -1.53 -3.71
N ILE A 156 -19.76 -2.03 -4.03
CA ILE A 156 -18.53 -1.47 -3.48
C ILE A 156 -18.03 -0.46 -4.49
N PRO A 157 -18.02 0.83 -4.14
CA PRO A 157 -17.39 1.81 -5.01
C PRO A 157 -15.94 1.38 -5.23
N SER A 158 -15.51 1.30 -6.48
CA SER A 158 -14.09 1.20 -6.77
C SER A 158 -13.38 2.33 -6.03
N ARG A 159 -12.33 2.02 -5.26
CA ARG A 159 -11.49 3.05 -4.60
C ARG A 159 -10.96 4.07 -5.60
N SER A 160 -10.85 3.64 -6.83
CA SER A 160 -10.26 4.34 -7.95
C SER A 160 -11.28 5.13 -8.80
N GLY A 161 -12.60 5.13 -8.53
CA GLY A 161 -13.58 5.70 -9.46
C GLY A 161 -13.71 4.93 -10.78
N LEU A 162 -12.97 3.82 -10.94
CA LEU A 162 -13.02 2.95 -12.12
C LEU A 162 -14.39 2.25 -12.21
N LYS A 163 -14.91 2.08 -13.42
CA LYS A 163 -16.22 1.45 -13.66
C LYS A 163 -16.20 -0.01 -13.22
N SER A 164 -17.10 -0.41 -12.35
CA SER A 164 -17.18 -1.76 -11.76
C SER A 164 -17.50 -2.88 -12.78
N ASN A 165 -18.08 -2.53 -13.93
CA ASN A 165 -18.46 -3.47 -14.99
C ASN A 165 -17.34 -3.80 -15.99
N ARG A 166 -16.12 -3.29 -15.76
CA ARG A 166 -14.96 -3.49 -16.63
C ARG A 166 -13.81 -4.16 -15.90
N THR A 167 -13.20 -5.15 -16.54
CA THR A 167 -11.94 -5.72 -16.08
C THR A 167 -10.77 -4.95 -16.69
N TYR A 168 -10.06 -4.19 -15.87
CA TYR A 168 -8.83 -3.50 -16.25
C TYR A 168 -7.64 -4.44 -16.11
N LYS A 169 -6.71 -4.40 -17.07
CA LYS A 169 -5.52 -5.27 -17.11
C LYS A 169 -4.26 -4.43 -17.18
N VAL A 170 -3.33 -4.64 -16.26
CA VAL A 170 -2.06 -3.93 -16.20
C VAL A 170 -0.91 -4.92 -16.13
N VAL A 171 0.08 -4.76 -17.00
CA VAL A 171 1.34 -5.49 -16.87
C VAL A 171 2.35 -4.65 -16.12
N ILE A 172 2.91 -5.24 -15.07
CA ILE A 172 3.96 -4.67 -14.24
C ILE A 172 5.27 -5.37 -14.58
N ASP A 173 6.20 -4.60 -15.08
CA ASP A 173 7.52 -5.09 -15.43
C ASP A 173 8.55 -4.68 -14.40
N ALA A 174 9.13 -5.65 -13.70
CA ALA A 174 10.27 -5.42 -12.83
C ALA A 174 11.55 -5.48 -13.66
N GLY A 175 12.13 -4.33 -13.96
CA GLY A 175 13.33 -4.23 -14.82
C GLY A 175 14.49 -5.09 -14.31
N HIS A 176 15.32 -5.57 -15.26
CA HIS A 176 16.43 -6.50 -15.00
C HIS A 176 15.99 -7.82 -14.36
N GLY A 177 16.91 -8.55 -13.68
CA GLY A 177 16.63 -9.81 -12.99
C GLY A 177 17.63 -10.92 -13.33
N GLY A 178 17.82 -11.86 -12.43
CA GLY A 178 18.76 -12.98 -12.58
C GLY A 178 20.18 -12.50 -12.81
N SER A 179 20.78 -12.87 -13.96
CA SER A 179 22.13 -12.46 -14.35
C SER A 179 22.26 -10.96 -14.69
N GLN A 180 21.15 -10.29 -14.98
CA GLN A 180 21.12 -8.85 -15.27
C GLN A 180 20.87 -8.06 -13.99
N SER A 181 21.94 -7.58 -13.37
CA SER A 181 21.85 -6.84 -12.10
C SER A 181 21.21 -5.45 -12.23
N GLY A 182 21.26 -4.85 -13.42
CA GLY A 182 21.10 -3.40 -13.56
C GLY A 182 22.25 -2.65 -12.91
N ALA A 183 22.02 -1.42 -12.52
CA ALA A 183 22.99 -0.61 -11.79
C ALA A 183 23.33 -1.25 -10.43
N VAL A 184 24.58 -1.09 -9.98
CA VAL A 184 25.06 -1.60 -8.68
C VAL A 184 25.80 -0.49 -7.95
N TYR A 185 25.27 -0.04 -6.83
CA TYR A 185 25.85 1.01 -5.99
C TYR A 185 25.71 0.67 -4.52
N GLY A 186 26.80 0.83 -3.77
CA GLY A 186 26.81 0.54 -2.31
C GLY A 186 26.33 -0.86 -1.95
N GLY A 187 26.63 -1.87 -2.78
CA GLY A 187 26.21 -3.26 -2.60
C GLY A 187 24.74 -3.55 -2.95
N VAL A 188 23.97 -2.54 -3.37
CA VAL A 188 22.58 -2.68 -3.78
C VAL A 188 22.49 -2.86 -5.29
N LYS A 189 21.71 -3.82 -5.75
CA LYS A 189 21.43 -4.08 -7.16
C LYS A 189 20.09 -3.52 -7.56
N GLU A 190 20.03 -2.87 -8.72
CA GLU A 190 18.80 -2.27 -9.26
C GLU A 190 17.67 -3.27 -9.39
N LYS A 191 17.97 -4.48 -9.87
CA LYS A 191 16.99 -5.56 -10.03
C LYS A 191 16.19 -5.87 -8.76
N ASP A 192 16.82 -5.73 -7.59
CA ASP A 192 16.21 -6.06 -6.30
C ASP A 192 15.22 -4.96 -5.87
N LEU A 193 15.60 -3.69 -6.06
CA LEU A 193 14.73 -2.53 -5.83
C LEU A 193 13.53 -2.54 -6.77
N ASN A 194 13.78 -2.80 -8.06
CA ASN A 194 12.73 -2.88 -9.08
C ASN A 194 11.69 -3.97 -8.72
N LEU A 195 12.16 -5.15 -8.30
CA LEU A 195 11.28 -6.26 -7.91
C LEU A 195 10.45 -5.94 -6.67
N ASP A 196 11.06 -5.31 -5.66
CA ASP A 196 10.36 -4.95 -4.43
C ASP A 196 9.25 -3.91 -4.71
N ILE A 197 9.55 -2.85 -5.46
CA ILE A 197 8.57 -1.84 -5.85
C ILE A 197 7.46 -2.46 -6.71
N ALA A 198 7.81 -3.35 -7.66
CA ALA A 198 6.85 -4.02 -8.53
C ALA A 198 5.87 -4.91 -7.74
N LYS A 199 6.34 -5.66 -6.75
CA LYS A 199 5.49 -6.48 -5.88
C LYS A 199 4.53 -5.63 -5.04
N ARG A 200 5.01 -4.50 -4.51
CA ARG A 200 4.17 -3.55 -3.78
C ARG A 200 3.07 -2.97 -4.68
N LEU A 201 3.44 -2.53 -5.88
CA LEU A 201 2.50 -2.04 -6.88
C LEU A 201 1.46 -3.11 -7.26
N ASN A 202 1.89 -4.35 -7.47
CA ASN A 202 1.01 -5.48 -7.77
C ASN A 202 -0.04 -5.69 -6.67
N THR A 203 0.36 -5.65 -5.41
CA THR A 203 -0.55 -5.75 -4.26
C THR A 203 -1.55 -4.59 -4.24
N LEU A 204 -1.07 -3.36 -4.44
CA LEU A 204 -1.92 -2.16 -4.45
C LEU A 204 -2.94 -2.19 -5.59
N LEU A 205 -2.53 -2.54 -6.82
CA LEU A 205 -3.45 -2.59 -7.97
C LEU A 205 -4.48 -3.72 -7.86
N LYS A 206 -4.10 -4.88 -7.31
CA LYS A 206 -5.06 -5.96 -7.01
C LYS A 206 -6.11 -5.53 -6.00
N ALA A 207 -5.73 -4.76 -4.98
CA ALA A 207 -6.65 -4.19 -4.00
C ALA A 207 -7.65 -3.19 -4.62
N GLU A 208 -7.29 -2.58 -5.77
CA GLU A 208 -8.19 -1.72 -6.56
C GLU A 208 -9.07 -2.51 -7.57
N GLY A 209 -9.03 -3.85 -7.53
CA GLY A 209 -9.77 -4.70 -8.46
C GLY A 209 -9.19 -4.78 -9.88
N ILE A 210 -7.96 -4.30 -10.07
CA ILE A 210 -7.27 -4.33 -11.35
C ILE A 210 -6.58 -5.68 -11.51
N LYS A 211 -6.81 -6.35 -12.64
CA LYS A 211 -6.12 -7.58 -12.98
C LYS A 211 -4.68 -7.28 -13.39
N THR A 212 -3.73 -7.82 -12.66
CA THR A 212 -2.30 -7.57 -12.87
C THR A 212 -1.56 -8.81 -13.34
N TYR A 213 -0.54 -8.60 -14.13
CA TYR A 213 0.42 -9.62 -14.57
C TYR A 213 1.83 -9.08 -14.36
N MET A 214 2.68 -9.83 -13.68
CA MET A 214 4.07 -9.45 -13.48
C MET A 214 4.98 -10.18 -14.47
N THR A 215 5.95 -9.48 -15.06
CA THR A 215 6.93 -10.11 -15.95
C THR A 215 7.85 -11.09 -15.21
N ARG A 216 8.10 -10.83 -13.94
CA ARG A 216 8.77 -11.72 -12.99
C ARG A 216 8.32 -11.46 -11.56
N GLU A 217 8.21 -12.52 -10.78
CA GLU A 217 7.90 -12.47 -9.34
C GLU A 217 9.09 -12.90 -8.47
N LYS A 218 10.17 -13.34 -9.13
CA LYS A 218 11.41 -13.83 -8.51
C LYS A 218 12.61 -13.17 -9.17
N ASP A 219 13.80 -13.40 -8.59
CA ASP A 219 15.06 -12.98 -9.20
C ASP A 219 15.47 -13.93 -10.33
N ILE A 220 14.87 -13.79 -11.49
CA ILE A 220 15.11 -14.54 -12.72
C ILE A 220 15.37 -13.59 -13.90
N THR A 221 16.15 -14.04 -14.87
CA THR A 221 16.35 -13.31 -16.13
C THR A 221 15.14 -13.48 -17.05
N VAL A 222 14.57 -12.35 -17.51
CA VAL A 222 13.47 -12.33 -18.48
C VAL A 222 13.90 -11.50 -19.68
N GLY A 223 13.80 -12.08 -20.89
CA GLY A 223 14.15 -11.41 -22.15
C GLY A 223 13.30 -10.17 -22.41
N LEU A 224 13.87 -9.16 -23.08
CA LEU A 224 13.18 -7.88 -23.33
C LEU A 224 11.86 -8.08 -24.12
N TYR A 225 11.89 -8.91 -25.15
CA TYR A 225 10.69 -9.20 -25.95
C TYR A 225 9.65 -10.01 -25.15
N THR A 226 10.08 -10.95 -24.32
CA THR A 226 9.17 -11.74 -23.48
C THR A 226 8.34 -10.83 -22.54
N ARG A 227 8.91 -9.70 -22.10
CA ARG A 227 8.20 -8.71 -21.26
C ARG A 227 7.06 -8.04 -22.01
N SER A 228 7.32 -7.55 -23.23
CA SER A 228 6.30 -6.94 -24.08
C SER A 228 5.30 -7.96 -24.63
N ASP A 229 5.75 -9.18 -24.95
CA ASP A 229 4.89 -10.25 -25.45
C ASP A 229 3.83 -10.65 -24.41
N LEU A 230 4.19 -10.69 -23.13
CA LEU A 230 3.23 -10.88 -22.05
C LEU A 230 2.12 -9.82 -22.10
N ALA A 231 2.49 -8.55 -22.24
CA ALA A 231 1.51 -7.46 -22.27
C ALA A 231 0.60 -7.53 -23.50
N ASN A 232 1.17 -7.84 -24.65
CA ASN A 232 0.45 -7.97 -25.92
C ASN A 232 -0.49 -9.18 -25.91
N LYS A 233 -0.02 -10.34 -25.42
CA LYS A 233 -0.81 -11.58 -25.26
C LYS A 233 -2.01 -11.35 -24.35
N GLU A 234 -1.81 -10.72 -23.22
CA GLU A 234 -2.87 -10.44 -22.23
C GLU A 234 -3.80 -9.31 -22.68
N LYS A 235 -3.48 -8.61 -23.78
CA LYS A 235 -4.21 -7.43 -24.25
C LYS A 235 -4.35 -6.39 -23.15
N ALA A 236 -3.24 -6.12 -22.45
CA ALA A 236 -3.22 -5.20 -21.32
C ALA A 236 -3.72 -3.80 -21.69
N ASP A 237 -4.22 -3.07 -20.72
CA ASP A 237 -4.60 -1.68 -20.91
C ASP A 237 -3.37 -0.77 -20.78
N LEU A 238 -2.48 -1.09 -19.85
CA LEU A 238 -1.25 -0.35 -19.58
C LEU A 238 -0.07 -1.31 -19.33
N PHE A 239 1.13 -0.83 -19.69
CA PHE A 239 2.40 -1.48 -19.35
C PHE A 239 3.26 -0.52 -18.54
N VAL A 240 3.68 -0.92 -17.33
CA VAL A 240 4.52 -0.13 -16.43
C VAL A 240 5.80 -0.90 -16.13
N SER A 241 6.92 -0.45 -16.64
CA SER A 241 8.25 -0.95 -16.30
C SER A 241 8.87 -0.10 -15.21
N ILE A 242 9.43 -0.73 -14.19
CA ILE A 242 10.00 -0.09 -13.01
C ILE A 242 11.50 -0.25 -13.02
N HIS A 243 12.21 0.87 -12.95
CA HIS A 243 13.65 0.99 -12.96
C HIS A 243 14.15 2.00 -11.93
N ASN A 244 15.44 1.95 -11.65
CA ASN A 244 16.16 2.95 -10.86
C ASN A 244 17.42 3.36 -11.64
N ASN A 245 17.49 4.62 -11.98
CA ASN A 245 18.49 5.17 -12.89
C ASN A 245 19.90 5.18 -12.26
N ALA A 246 20.88 5.34 -13.12
CA ALA A 246 22.26 5.60 -12.74
C ALA A 246 22.90 6.59 -13.72
N GLY A 247 23.86 7.34 -13.25
CA GLY A 247 24.57 8.35 -14.04
C GLY A 247 25.63 9.08 -13.21
N ASN A 248 25.74 10.37 -13.38
CA ASN A 248 26.61 11.19 -12.54
C ASN A 248 26.10 11.21 -11.08
N SER A 249 27.01 11.11 -10.12
CA SER A 249 26.70 11.06 -8.68
C SER A 249 25.95 12.31 -8.14
N LYS A 250 26.01 13.43 -8.86
CA LYS A 250 25.28 14.66 -8.52
C LYS A 250 23.87 14.70 -9.10
N THR A 251 23.54 13.79 -10.03
CA THR A 251 22.21 13.74 -10.65
C THR A 251 21.22 13.11 -9.69
N SER A 252 20.04 13.71 -9.56
CA SER A 252 18.96 13.24 -8.69
C SER A 252 17.60 13.54 -9.31
N GLY A 253 16.57 12.81 -8.88
CA GLY A 253 15.19 13.01 -9.28
C GLY A 253 14.58 11.78 -9.97
N SER A 254 13.33 11.88 -10.37
CA SER A 254 12.61 10.84 -11.14
C SER A 254 12.35 11.32 -12.55
N MET A 255 12.30 10.37 -13.50
CA MET A 255 11.88 10.61 -14.87
C MET A 255 11.03 9.47 -15.39
N THR A 256 10.26 9.74 -16.45
CA THR A 256 9.44 8.73 -17.09
C THR A 256 9.77 8.67 -18.58
N LEU A 257 10.08 7.47 -19.07
CA LEU A 257 10.43 7.23 -20.46
C LEU A 257 9.22 6.66 -21.21
N TYR A 258 9.02 7.08 -22.46
CA TYR A 258 7.93 6.63 -23.30
C TYR A 258 8.34 6.51 -24.79
N HIS A 259 7.54 5.79 -25.57
CA HIS A 259 7.69 5.74 -27.02
C HIS A 259 6.87 6.85 -27.69
N PRO A 260 7.44 7.62 -28.63
CA PRO A 260 6.77 8.78 -29.23
C PRO A 260 5.66 8.42 -30.24
N ASP A 261 5.51 7.15 -30.62
CA ASP A 261 4.53 6.70 -31.60
C ASP A 261 3.10 6.98 -31.15
N SER A 262 2.38 7.79 -31.93
CA SER A 262 0.98 8.15 -31.68
C SER A 262 0.01 6.95 -31.84
N GLY A 263 0.43 5.89 -32.54
CA GLY A 263 -0.33 4.63 -32.63
C GLY A 263 -0.42 3.86 -31.30
N LYS A 264 0.46 4.16 -30.36
CA LYS A 264 0.45 3.57 -29.01
C LYS A 264 -0.51 4.32 -28.10
N LYS A 265 -1.79 4.27 -28.47
CA LYS A 265 -2.90 4.82 -27.68
C LYS A 265 -3.93 3.73 -27.39
N LYS A 266 -4.70 3.89 -26.33
CA LYS A 266 -5.86 3.06 -26.04
C LYS A 266 -6.97 3.95 -25.43
N GLY A 267 -8.14 3.92 -26.05
CA GLY A 267 -9.19 4.89 -25.72
C GLY A 267 -8.70 6.33 -25.84
N ASN A 268 -8.92 7.13 -24.83
CA ASN A 268 -8.54 8.56 -24.79
C ASN A 268 -7.15 8.79 -24.15
N LEU A 269 -6.28 7.79 -24.12
CA LEU A 269 -4.95 7.89 -23.51
C LEU A 269 -3.84 7.51 -24.50
N THR A 270 -2.88 8.42 -24.69
CA THR A 270 -1.64 8.19 -25.42
C THR A 270 -0.51 7.75 -24.47
N ALA A 271 0.58 7.19 -25.01
CA ALA A 271 1.77 6.86 -24.24
C ALA A 271 2.42 8.12 -23.62
N TYR A 272 2.39 9.25 -24.31
CA TYR A 272 2.89 10.52 -23.79
C TYR A 272 2.10 11.01 -22.57
N GLU A 273 0.77 11.02 -22.69
CA GLU A 273 -0.11 11.43 -21.56
C GLU A 273 0.03 10.49 -20.36
N PHE A 274 0.18 9.18 -20.62
CA PHE A 274 0.47 8.22 -19.57
C PHE A 274 1.80 8.55 -18.86
N ALA A 275 2.85 8.85 -19.63
CA ALA A 275 4.14 9.26 -19.05
C ALA A 275 4.04 10.55 -18.22
N GLN A 276 3.25 11.53 -18.67
CA GLN A 276 3.01 12.77 -17.93
C GLN A 276 2.28 12.50 -16.60
N ILE A 277 1.28 11.64 -16.60
CA ILE A 277 0.53 11.25 -15.41
C ILE A 277 1.45 10.51 -14.42
N VAL A 278 2.27 9.57 -14.89
CA VAL A 278 3.23 8.86 -14.06
C VAL A 278 4.24 9.83 -13.45
N GLN A 279 4.83 10.71 -14.26
CA GLN A 279 5.80 11.69 -13.80
C GLN A 279 5.22 12.64 -12.74
N LYS A 280 4.02 13.15 -12.98
CA LYS A 280 3.30 14.01 -12.03
C LYS A 280 3.11 13.32 -10.67
N ASN A 281 2.64 12.08 -10.66
CA ASN A 281 2.37 11.34 -9.43
C ASN A 281 3.66 10.96 -8.69
N LEU A 282 4.74 10.59 -9.40
CA LEU A 282 6.06 10.35 -8.79
C LEU A 282 6.56 11.60 -8.07
N ASN A 283 6.58 12.74 -8.74
CA ASN A 283 7.05 13.98 -8.13
C ASN A 283 6.21 14.42 -6.93
N LYS A 284 4.88 14.34 -7.05
CA LYS A 284 3.94 14.69 -5.98
C LYS A 284 4.17 13.85 -4.73
N THR A 285 4.32 12.53 -4.89
CA THR A 285 4.35 11.58 -3.76
C THR A 285 5.75 11.45 -3.15
N LEU A 286 6.79 11.45 -3.99
CA LEU A 286 8.17 11.28 -3.53
C LEU A 286 8.86 12.59 -3.14
N GLY A 287 8.31 13.73 -3.56
CA GLY A 287 9.01 15.02 -3.46
C GLY A 287 10.32 15.03 -4.24
N SER A 288 10.43 14.17 -5.28
CA SER A 288 11.64 14.06 -6.09
C SER A 288 11.75 15.22 -7.08
N LYS A 289 12.99 15.58 -7.46
CA LYS A 289 13.22 16.53 -8.55
C LYS A 289 12.59 16.00 -9.84
N ASN A 290 11.84 16.83 -10.55
CA ASN A 290 11.24 16.49 -11.81
C ASN A 290 12.28 16.54 -12.93
N MET A 291 12.64 15.37 -13.46
CA MET A 291 13.54 15.23 -14.62
C MET A 291 12.78 15.11 -15.95
N GLY A 292 11.44 15.22 -15.90
CA GLY A 292 10.57 15.25 -17.07
C GLY A 292 10.20 13.90 -17.66
N VAL A 293 9.48 13.96 -18.78
CA VAL A 293 9.14 12.81 -19.61
C VAL A 293 10.02 12.80 -20.85
N ILE A 294 10.67 11.66 -21.13
CA ILE A 294 11.75 11.55 -22.14
C ILE A 294 11.38 10.51 -23.19
N GLN A 295 11.46 10.91 -24.45
CA GLN A 295 11.27 10.00 -25.57
C GLN A 295 12.41 8.99 -25.69
N ARG A 296 12.07 7.70 -25.85
CA ARG A 296 13.02 6.60 -26.03
C ARG A 296 12.50 5.58 -27.07
N PRO A 297 12.56 5.92 -28.35
CA PRO A 297 11.98 5.08 -29.41
C PRO A 297 12.67 3.72 -29.55
N ASN A 298 13.93 3.60 -29.12
CA ASN A 298 14.73 2.39 -29.32
C ASN A 298 14.64 1.38 -28.17
N LEU A 299 13.97 1.71 -27.06
CA LEU A 299 13.82 0.77 -25.95
C LEU A 299 12.82 -0.32 -26.30
N ALA A 300 13.29 -1.58 -26.30
CA ALA A 300 12.51 -2.72 -26.79
C ALA A 300 11.13 -2.82 -26.13
N VAL A 301 11.04 -2.79 -24.80
CA VAL A 301 9.78 -2.91 -24.07
C VAL A 301 8.78 -1.78 -24.36
N LEU A 302 9.26 -0.59 -24.73
CA LEU A 302 8.40 0.52 -25.17
C LEU A 302 8.01 0.42 -26.63
N ARG A 303 8.93 -0.05 -27.47
CA ARG A 303 8.73 -0.14 -28.91
C ARG A 303 7.79 -1.28 -29.29
N THR A 304 7.88 -2.43 -28.63
CA THR A 304 7.17 -3.65 -29.02
C THR A 304 5.86 -3.91 -28.27
N THR A 305 5.50 -3.08 -27.29
CA THR A 305 4.16 -3.10 -26.68
C THR A 305 3.12 -2.44 -27.57
N ASN A 306 1.88 -2.93 -27.56
CA ASN A 306 0.77 -2.45 -28.40
C ASN A 306 -0.19 -1.51 -27.64
N MET A 307 0.13 -1.11 -26.42
CA MET A 307 -0.67 -0.24 -25.55
C MET A 307 0.20 0.90 -25.00
N PRO A 308 -0.38 1.92 -24.35
CA PRO A 308 0.41 2.92 -23.62
C PRO A 308 1.35 2.26 -22.62
N ALA A 309 2.65 2.53 -22.79
CA ALA A 309 3.73 1.93 -22.03
C ALA A 309 4.73 2.97 -21.54
N VAL A 310 5.23 2.79 -20.32
CA VAL A 310 6.25 3.64 -19.72
C VAL A 310 7.34 2.84 -19.03
N ILE A 311 8.52 3.44 -18.89
CA ILE A 311 9.54 3.08 -17.93
C ILE A 311 9.60 4.20 -16.90
N ALA A 312 9.33 3.87 -15.64
CA ALA A 312 9.40 4.78 -14.51
C ALA A 312 10.77 4.65 -13.83
N GLU A 313 11.60 5.66 -13.97
CA GLU A 313 12.90 5.79 -13.29
C GLU A 313 12.67 6.50 -11.94
N ILE A 314 12.64 5.73 -10.86
CA ILE A 314 12.19 6.20 -9.54
C ILE A 314 13.19 7.18 -8.90
N GLY A 315 14.49 6.93 -9.10
CA GLY A 315 15.57 7.75 -8.57
C GLY A 315 16.92 7.30 -9.10
N TYR A 316 18.00 8.02 -8.74
CA TYR A 316 19.36 7.74 -9.20
C TYR A 316 20.14 6.96 -8.15
N MET A 317 20.45 5.70 -8.42
CA MET A 317 21.27 4.86 -7.55
C MET A 317 22.70 5.37 -7.39
N SER A 318 23.24 6.08 -8.38
CA SER A 318 24.55 6.71 -8.35
C SER A 318 24.64 7.92 -7.39
N ASN A 319 23.51 8.45 -6.96
CA ASN A 319 23.44 9.54 -5.96
C ASN A 319 23.28 8.94 -4.56
N SER A 320 24.22 9.21 -3.66
CA SER A 320 24.22 8.58 -2.33
C SER A 320 22.99 8.93 -1.49
N ALA A 321 22.47 10.16 -1.59
CA ALA A 321 21.29 10.57 -0.86
C ALA A 321 20.02 9.91 -1.40
N GLU A 322 19.88 9.73 -2.72
CA GLU A 322 18.77 8.99 -3.31
C GLU A 322 18.87 7.48 -3.05
N LEU A 323 20.08 6.92 -3.15
CA LEU A 323 20.29 5.51 -2.79
C LEU A 323 19.91 5.23 -1.33
N ALA A 324 20.23 6.14 -0.41
CA ALA A 324 19.83 6.03 0.98
C ALA A 324 18.30 5.97 1.13
N LYS A 325 17.55 6.80 0.38
CA LYS A 325 16.07 6.74 0.34
C LYS A 325 15.57 5.44 -0.28
N LEU A 326 16.09 5.05 -1.44
CA LEU A 326 15.70 3.81 -2.16
C LEU A 326 15.90 2.54 -1.32
N LYS A 327 16.88 2.52 -0.41
CA LYS A 327 17.10 1.43 0.54
C LYS A 327 16.01 1.32 1.60
N THR A 328 15.22 2.36 1.85
CA THR A 328 14.17 2.33 2.88
C THR A 328 12.86 1.74 2.33
N ASP A 329 12.22 0.89 3.14
CA ASP A 329 10.89 0.32 2.81
C ASP A 329 9.85 1.40 2.57
N SER A 330 9.87 2.46 3.37
CA SER A 330 8.89 3.54 3.29
C SER A 330 8.99 4.31 1.96
N TYR A 331 10.17 4.51 1.41
CA TYR A 331 10.34 5.19 0.12
C TYR A 331 9.89 4.32 -1.04
N ARG A 332 10.23 3.02 -1.03
CA ARG A 332 9.76 2.07 -2.03
C ARG A 332 8.24 1.88 -2.00
N GLN A 333 7.65 1.91 -0.79
CA GLN A 333 6.20 1.90 -0.65
C GLN A 333 5.55 3.14 -1.26
N LYS A 334 6.08 4.35 -0.98
CA LYS A 334 5.63 5.60 -1.61
C LYS A 334 5.77 5.58 -3.14
N ALA A 335 6.84 4.98 -3.67
CA ALA A 335 7.02 4.83 -5.12
C ALA A 335 5.92 3.94 -5.73
N ALA A 336 5.58 2.83 -5.08
CA ALA A 336 4.50 1.96 -5.51
C ALA A 336 3.12 2.65 -5.41
N GLU A 337 2.88 3.45 -4.37
CA GLU A 337 1.66 4.25 -4.22
C GLU A 337 1.54 5.31 -5.31
N ALA A 338 2.62 6.01 -5.64
CA ALA A 338 2.65 6.96 -6.75
C ALA A 338 2.30 6.31 -8.08
N LEU A 339 2.86 5.13 -8.35
CA LEU A 339 2.58 4.36 -9.57
C LEU A 339 1.13 3.82 -9.59
N ARG A 340 0.58 3.38 -8.45
CA ARG A 340 -0.83 3.00 -8.34
C ARG A 340 -1.74 4.17 -8.71
N ASP A 341 -1.52 5.33 -8.12
CA ASP A 341 -2.33 6.53 -8.37
C ASP A 341 -2.26 6.96 -9.84
N ALA A 342 -1.06 6.86 -10.43
CA ALA A 342 -0.86 7.14 -11.85
C ALA A 342 -1.60 6.15 -12.75
N VAL A 343 -1.57 4.85 -12.44
CA VAL A 343 -2.30 3.81 -13.18
C VAL A 343 -3.80 4.07 -13.12
N ILE A 344 -4.34 4.35 -11.95
CA ILE A 344 -5.77 4.63 -11.76
C ILE A 344 -6.19 5.86 -12.57
N GLU A 345 -5.50 6.99 -12.42
CA GLU A 345 -5.76 8.23 -13.15
C GLU A 345 -5.70 8.01 -14.67
N SER A 346 -4.75 7.17 -15.12
CA SER A 346 -4.61 6.84 -16.54
C SER A 346 -5.74 5.98 -17.07
N LEU A 347 -6.18 4.98 -16.31
CA LEU A 347 -7.33 4.14 -16.68
C LEU A 347 -8.63 4.93 -16.69
N GLU A 348 -8.84 5.84 -15.74
CA GLU A 348 -9.98 6.76 -15.74
C GLU A 348 -9.99 7.64 -17.00
N LYS A 349 -8.85 8.24 -17.34
CA LYS A 349 -8.72 9.05 -18.57
C LYS A 349 -8.96 8.22 -19.82
N MET A 350 -8.43 7.00 -19.87
CA MET A 350 -8.54 6.10 -21.03
C MET A 350 -9.99 5.79 -21.38
N TYR A 351 -10.87 5.72 -20.38
CA TYR A 351 -12.23 5.23 -20.54
C TYR A 351 -13.33 6.27 -20.19
N LYS A 352 -12.93 7.52 -20.02
CA LYS A 352 -13.85 8.65 -20.08
C LYS A 352 -14.32 8.81 -21.53
#